data_9a2ed648e1427ca2c30fb8a8dcdb6933
#
_entry.id   9a2ed648e1427ca2c30fb8a8dcdb6933
#
_cell.length_a   1.000
_cell.length_b   1.000
_cell.length_c   1.000
_cell.angle_alpha   90.00
_cell.angle_beta   90.00
_cell.angle_gamma   90.00
#
_symmetry.space_group_name_H-M   'P 1'
#
loop_
_entity.id
_entity.type
_entity.pdbx_description
1 polymer ?
#
loop_
_entity_poly.entity_id
_entity_poly.type
_entity_poly.pdbx_seq_one_letter_code
_entity_poly.pdbx_strand_id
1 'polypeptide(L)'
;PVAEKVAQNPESFGIILGGSGQGEAMCANRTAGIRASVYYGGTLDMIKVTREHNNANILSLGARFITEEEAKQAVSLFLTTKFSDEPRHLRRITKLDSHN
;
A
#
# COMPACT_ATOMS: atom_id res chain seq x y z
N PRO A 1 15.37 -2.05 -5.28
CA PRO A 1 14.20 -2.45 -4.52
C PRO A 1 12.91 -1.86 -5.04
N VAL A 2 11.80 -2.52 -4.71
CA VAL A 2 10.47 -2.13 -5.17
C VAL A 2 10.13 -0.70 -4.76
N ALA A 3 10.40 -0.34 -3.51
CA ALA A 3 10.04 0.98 -2.98
C ALA A 3 10.71 2.11 -3.77
N GLU A 4 11.98 1.98 -4.08
CA GLU A 4 12.71 2.99 -4.84
C GLU A 4 12.15 3.15 -6.25
N LYS A 5 11.82 2.03 -6.90
CA LYS A 5 11.25 2.08 -8.25
C LYS A 5 9.86 2.71 -8.26
N VAL A 6 9.02 2.41 -7.28
CA VAL A 6 7.71 3.03 -7.15
C VAL A 6 7.84 4.53 -6.87
N ALA A 7 8.78 4.92 -6.01
CA ALA A 7 9.02 6.34 -5.72
C ALA A 7 9.46 7.13 -6.96
N GLN A 8 10.26 6.52 -7.84
CA GLN A 8 10.73 7.14 -9.07
C GLN A 8 9.64 7.25 -10.14
N ASN A 9 8.57 6.44 -10.03
CA ASN A 9 7.49 6.40 -11.00
C ASN A 9 6.16 6.59 -10.27
N PRO A 10 5.70 7.83 -10.07
CA PRO A 10 4.52 8.13 -9.24
C PRO A 10 3.22 7.43 -9.65
N GLU A 11 3.12 6.98 -10.89
CA GLU A 11 1.92 6.26 -11.38
C GLU A 11 2.01 4.75 -11.19
N SER A 12 3.14 4.24 -10.72
CA SER A 12 3.31 2.80 -10.54
C SER A 12 2.87 2.36 -9.15
N PHE A 13 2.59 1.05 -9.03
CA PHE A 13 2.28 0.38 -7.77
C PHE A 13 3.27 -0.75 -7.53
N GLY A 14 3.51 -1.05 -6.27
CA GLY A 14 4.35 -2.18 -5.89
C GLY A 14 3.58 -3.20 -5.08
N ILE A 15 3.89 -4.47 -5.31
CA ILE A 15 3.34 -5.59 -4.53
C ILE A 15 4.51 -6.34 -3.91
N ILE A 16 4.47 -6.50 -2.59
CA ILE A 16 5.52 -7.16 -1.84
C ILE A 16 4.92 -8.36 -1.11
N LEU A 17 5.63 -9.47 -1.10
CA LEU A 17 5.24 -10.68 -0.36
C LEU A 17 6.21 -10.93 0.78
N GLY A 18 5.68 -11.22 1.95
CA GLY A 18 6.49 -11.60 3.11
C GLY A 18 5.65 -12.47 4.04
N GLY A 19 6.26 -13.04 5.07
CA GLY A 19 5.55 -13.90 6.03
C GLY A 19 4.36 -13.21 6.67
N SER A 20 4.59 -12.06 7.31
CA SER A 20 3.53 -11.23 7.90
C SER A 20 3.21 -10.01 7.04
N GLY A 21 4.12 -9.60 6.19
CA GLY A 21 4.01 -8.39 5.37
C GLY A 21 4.37 -7.10 6.12
N GLN A 22 4.48 -7.14 7.44
CA GLN A 22 4.67 -5.92 8.25
C GLN A 22 6.09 -5.36 8.16
N GLY A 23 7.09 -6.22 8.29
CA GLY A 23 8.50 -5.78 8.20
C GLY A 23 8.83 -5.17 6.86
N GLU A 24 8.33 -5.78 5.81
CA GLU A 24 8.52 -5.31 4.44
C GLU A 24 7.85 -3.95 4.22
N ALA A 25 6.64 -3.75 4.76
CA ALA A 25 5.94 -2.48 4.67
C ALA A 25 6.67 -1.39 5.45
N MET A 26 7.15 -1.69 6.66
CA MET A 26 7.91 -0.73 7.46
C MET A 26 9.18 -0.30 6.75
N CYS A 27 9.88 -1.24 6.14
CA CYS A 27 11.09 -0.95 5.38
C CYS A 27 10.78 -0.07 4.16
N ALA A 28 9.72 -0.40 3.42
CA ALA A 28 9.32 0.37 2.25
C ALA A 28 8.94 1.81 2.60
N ASN A 29 8.25 2.00 3.72
CA ASN A 29 7.81 3.34 4.16
C ASN A 29 8.95 4.29 4.53
N ARG A 30 10.18 3.79 4.64
CA ARG A 30 11.35 4.64 4.85
C ARG A 30 11.79 5.38 3.59
N THR A 31 11.30 4.96 2.43
CA THR A 31 11.59 5.63 1.17
C THR A 31 10.59 6.77 0.97
N ALA A 32 11.08 7.99 0.71
CA ALA A 32 10.23 9.16 0.49
C ALA A 32 9.27 8.91 -0.68
N GLY A 33 8.03 9.33 -0.52
CA GLY A 33 6.99 9.14 -1.54
C GLY A 33 6.33 7.76 -1.51
N ILE A 34 6.71 6.90 -0.55
CA ILE A 34 6.13 5.57 -0.41
C ILE A 34 5.12 5.53 0.73
N ARG A 35 3.97 4.97 0.42
CA ARG A 35 2.90 4.70 1.39
C ARG A 35 2.51 3.24 1.24
N ALA A 36 3.18 2.40 2.01
CA ALA A 36 2.96 0.95 1.97
C ALA A 36 1.90 0.56 3.01
N SER A 37 0.97 -0.27 2.58
CA SER A 37 -0.08 -0.84 3.42
C SER A 37 0.09 -2.35 3.50
N VAL A 38 -0.39 -2.95 4.59
CA VAL A 38 -0.27 -4.40 4.84
C VAL A 38 -1.63 -5.05 4.79
N TYR A 39 -1.70 -6.20 4.12
CA TYR A 39 -2.88 -7.07 4.20
C TYR A 39 -2.43 -8.48 4.57
N TYR A 40 -2.94 -8.98 5.68
CA TYR A 40 -2.64 -10.34 6.15
C TYR A 40 -3.91 -11.09 6.55
N GLY A 41 -5.03 -10.75 5.95
CA GLY A 41 -6.33 -11.37 6.20
C GLY A 41 -7.34 -10.38 6.72
N GLY A 42 -8.55 -10.85 6.95
CA GLY A 42 -9.65 -10.00 7.40
C GLY A 42 -10.43 -9.43 6.23
N THR A 43 -11.12 -8.31 6.47
CA THR A 43 -11.94 -7.70 5.44
C THR A 43 -11.12 -7.03 4.35
N LEU A 44 -11.56 -7.20 3.10
CA LEU A 44 -10.96 -6.53 1.96
C LEU A 44 -11.28 -5.03 1.92
N ASP A 45 -12.23 -4.57 2.71
CA ASP A 45 -12.58 -3.14 2.78
C ASP A 45 -11.40 -2.28 3.22
N MET A 46 -10.48 -2.83 4.04
CA MET A 46 -9.26 -2.12 4.44
C MET A 46 -8.42 -1.70 3.24
N ILE A 47 -8.38 -2.53 2.20
CA ILE A 47 -7.59 -2.23 1.00
C ILE A 47 -8.18 -1.04 0.26
N LYS A 48 -9.50 -0.97 0.17
CA LYS A 48 -10.18 0.18 -0.42
C LYS A 48 -9.86 1.46 0.35
N VAL A 49 -9.92 1.40 1.69
CA VAL A 49 -9.62 2.54 2.54
C VAL A 49 -8.19 3.03 2.34
N THR A 50 -7.21 2.12 2.27
CA THR A 50 -5.81 2.52 2.08
C THR A 50 -5.59 3.22 0.73
N ARG A 51 -6.34 2.82 -0.31
CA ARG A 51 -6.27 3.48 -1.61
C ARG A 51 -7.05 4.80 -1.61
N GLU A 52 -8.30 4.77 -1.14
CA GLU A 52 -9.18 5.93 -1.20
C GLU A 52 -8.70 7.07 -0.29
N HIS A 53 -8.24 6.75 0.91
CA HIS A 53 -7.90 7.76 1.93
C HIS A 53 -6.42 8.10 1.98
N ASN A 54 -5.55 7.13 1.78
CA ASN A 54 -4.12 7.31 2.00
C ASN A 54 -3.30 7.27 0.71
N ASN A 55 -3.93 6.99 -0.41
CA ASN A 55 -3.24 6.81 -1.70
C ASN A 55 -2.03 5.88 -1.55
N ALA A 56 -2.23 4.75 -0.87
CA ALA A 56 -1.18 3.75 -0.71
C ALA A 56 -0.70 3.28 -2.08
N ASN A 57 0.61 3.21 -2.27
CA ASN A 57 1.20 2.84 -3.55
C ASN A 57 1.97 1.52 -3.51
N ILE A 58 2.10 0.93 -2.32
CA ILE A 58 2.64 -0.43 -2.18
C ILE A 58 1.68 -1.24 -1.30
N LEU A 59 1.38 -2.44 -1.75
CA LEU A 59 0.63 -3.42 -0.96
C LEU A 59 1.58 -4.53 -0.54
N SER A 60 1.75 -4.71 0.77
CA SER A 60 2.57 -5.78 1.33
C SER A 60 1.65 -6.89 1.83
N LEU A 61 1.83 -8.09 1.31
CA LEU A 61 0.98 -9.24 1.62
C LEU A 61 1.65 -10.16 2.64
N GLY A 62 0.91 -10.49 3.71
CA GLY A 62 1.35 -11.45 4.71
C GLY A 62 1.03 -12.87 4.27
N ALA A 63 1.92 -13.48 3.49
CA ALA A 63 1.66 -14.73 2.79
C ALA A 63 1.38 -15.92 3.72
N ARG A 64 1.80 -15.86 5.00
CA ARG A 64 1.51 -16.92 5.95
C ARG A 64 0.06 -16.96 6.43
N PHE A 65 -0.66 -15.85 6.25
CA PHE A 65 -1.97 -15.64 6.86
C PHE A 65 -3.11 -15.60 5.86
N ILE A 66 -2.83 -15.66 4.57
CA ILE A 66 -3.84 -15.55 3.53
C ILE A 66 -3.68 -16.66 2.49
N THR A 67 -4.79 -17.01 1.85
CA THR A 67 -4.78 -17.96 0.74
C THR A 67 -4.35 -17.27 -0.54
N GLU A 68 -4.00 -18.06 -1.56
CA GLU A 68 -3.68 -17.53 -2.88
C GLU A 68 -4.86 -16.75 -3.46
N GLU A 69 -6.08 -17.24 -3.26
CA GLU A 69 -7.29 -16.56 -3.74
C GLU A 69 -7.48 -15.22 -3.04
N GLU A 70 -7.28 -15.17 -1.73
CA GLU A 70 -7.35 -13.91 -0.98
C GLU A 70 -6.29 -12.91 -1.46
N ALA A 71 -5.10 -13.38 -1.75
CA ALA A 71 -4.03 -12.54 -2.28
C ALA A 71 -4.41 -11.94 -3.64
N LYS A 72 -4.99 -12.75 -4.52
CA LYS A 72 -5.43 -12.29 -5.85
C LYS A 72 -6.53 -11.24 -5.73
N GLN A 73 -7.50 -11.46 -4.84
CA GLN A 73 -8.57 -10.49 -4.62
C GLN A 73 -8.03 -9.18 -4.06
N ALA A 74 -7.09 -9.25 -3.12
CA ALA A 74 -6.47 -8.08 -2.50
C ALA A 74 -5.72 -7.25 -3.55
N VAL A 75 -4.91 -7.89 -4.38
CA VAL A 75 -4.15 -7.22 -5.43
C VAL A 75 -5.09 -6.56 -6.45
N SER A 76 -6.11 -7.29 -6.90
CA SER A 76 -7.08 -6.74 -7.86
C SER A 76 -7.76 -5.49 -7.31
N LEU A 77 -8.21 -5.54 -6.06
CA LEU A 77 -8.88 -4.41 -5.42
C LEU A 77 -7.93 -3.23 -5.23
N PHE A 78 -6.69 -3.49 -4.82
CA PHE A 78 -5.67 -2.48 -4.65
C PHE A 78 -5.38 -1.71 -5.95
N LEU A 79 -5.26 -2.44 -7.05
CA LEU A 79 -4.93 -1.85 -8.35
C LEU A 79 -6.11 -1.11 -8.99
N THR A 80 -7.35 -1.42 -8.61
CA THR A 80 -8.54 -0.84 -9.24
C THR A 80 -9.22 0.25 -8.42
N THR A 81 -8.84 0.44 -7.15
CA THR A 81 -9.45 1.46 -6.30
C THR A 81 -8.72 2.79 -6.47
N LYS A 82 -9.46 3.86 -6.75
CA LYS A 82 -8.89 5.19 -6.97
C LYS A 82 -8.77 5.96 -5.66
N PHE A 83 -7.75 6.83 -5.60
CA PHE A 83 -7.62 7.80 -4.52
C PHE A 83 -8.75 8.84 -4.61
N SER A 84 -9.31 9.24 -3.46
CA SER A 84 -10.49 10.11 -3.42
C SER A 84 -10.21 11.60 -3.70
N ASP A 85 -8.97 12.04 -3.60
CA ASP A 85 -8.55 13.44 -3.79
C ASP A 85 -9.19 14.46 -2.83
N GLU A 86 -9.83 14.01 -1.75
CA GLU A 86 -10.38 14.93 -0.76
C GLU A 86 -9.27 15.74 -0.08
N PRO A 87 -9.43 17.07 0.10
CA PRO A 87 -8.36 17.92 0.67
C PRO A 87 -7.80 17.43 2.01
N ARG A 88 -8.64 16.86 2.89
CA ARG A 88 -8.19 16.34 4.16
C ARG A 88 -7.20 15.17 4.01
N HIS A 89 -7.40 14.34 2.99
CA HIS A 89 -6.50 13.22 2.71
C HIS A 89 -5.21 13.69 2.07
N LEU A 90 -5.31 14.65 1.15
CA LEU A 90 -4.13 15.24 0.50
C LEU A 90 -3.21 15.91 1.53
N ARG A 91 -3.76 16.67 2.46
CA ARG A 91 -2.98 17.33 3.51
C ARG A 91 -2.23 16.33 4.38
N ARG A 92 -2.91 15.24 4.77
CA ARG A 92 -2.29 14.21 5.61
C ARG A 92 -1.16 13.51 4.86
N ILE A 93 -1.36 13.17 3.60
CA ILE A 93 -0.35 12.51 2.77
C ILE A 93 0.85 13.42 2.57
N THR A 94 0.64 14.70 2.31
CA THR A 94 1.72 15.66 2.18
C THR A 94 2.55 15.72 3.46
N LYS A 95 1.92 15.70 4.62
CA LYS A 95 2.59 15.67 5.90
C LYS A 95 3.44 14.40 6.08
N LEU A 96 2.89 13.25 5.72
CA LEU A 96 3.60 11.98 5.79
C LEU A 96 4.84 12.00 4.89
N ASP A 97 4.70 12.46 3.68
CA ASP A 97 5.80 12.49 2.71
C ASP A 97 6.90 13.46 3.15
N SER A 98 6.56 14.56 3.84
CA SER A 98 7.56 15.53 4.30
C SER A 98 8.40 15.01 5.46
N HIS A 99 7.98 13.95 6.15
CA HIS A 99 8.72 13.33 7.25
C HIS A 99 9.60 12.17 6.81
N ASN A 100 9.54 11.80 5.57
CA ASN A 100 10.37 10.74 4.98
C ASN A 100 11.54 11.38 4.21
#